data_4bdf86878d6b3b94bce08113007be162
#
_entry.id   4bdf86878d6b3b94bce08113007be162
#
_cell.length_a   1.000
_cell.length_b   1.000
_cell.length_c   1.000
_cell.angle_alpha   90.00
_cell.angle_beta   90.00
_cell.angle_gamma   90.00
#
_symmetry.space_group_name_H-M   'P 1'
#
loop_
_entity.id
_entity.type
_entity.pdbx_description
1 polymer ?
#
loop_
_entity_poly.entity_id
_entity_poly.type
_entity_poly.pdbx_seq_one_letter_code
_entity_poly.pdbx_strand_id
1 'polypeptide(L)'
;LVGDETAIGYFGYAYFQANQDTLTAAPVQNSDGTMVSPTPATVANGDYNPLSRNLFMNLYVGTLEKTSPFLEFGLSSDGDYLVGEVGYVPLTAVAKAEMLNRIGSSVVNCGPAGDITIAGSSTVLPLAEAWAEVYDTSCSDTSITVEGGGSSSGAGRVCANSEKGTPVDIGDMSRDWKTSEADRNSDGYTMSCLKGDTSRNALQIVVAIDGLSVVMKKGGAAEACINSMGGLTTDELRWIFSDMTAAQLTAEGWSGIANSDGDDSTHKWSELDSSCPAAEIVLAYPDEESGTYEYFYEAVLHETGGFRTGTQSADDNVLVNALVGDETAIGYFGYAYFQANQDTLEAASILNSEGVYVAPTAATVQDLSLIHISEPTRPLTI
;
A
#
# COMPACT_ATOMS: atom_id res chain seq x y z
N LEU A 1 -2.47 5.80 -26.03
CA LEU A 1 -2.34 7.26 -25.88
C LEU A 1 -1.58 7.89 -27.05
N VAL A 2 -0.42 7.40 -27.44
CA VAL A 2 0.39 8.02 -28.52
C VAL A 2 -0.31 8.02 -29.90
N GLY A 3 -1.38 7.29 -30.08
CA GLY A 3 -2.16 7.22 -31.33
C GLY A 3 -3.54 7.88 -31.28
N ASP A 4 -3.95 8.45 -30.16
CA ASP A 4 -5.27 9.06 -29.99
C ASP A 4 -5.16 10.34 -29.13
N GLU A 5 -5.38 11.49 -29.75
CA GLU A 5 -5.29 12.81 -29.12
C GLU A 5 -6.40 13.07 -28.07
N THR A 6 -7.39 12.19 -27.97
CA THR A 6 -8.52 12.28 -27.03
C THR A 6 -8.39 11.28 -25.87
N ALA A 7 -7.39 10.40 -25.90
CA ALA A 7 -7.21 9.38 -24.88
C ALA A 7 -6.56 9.94 -23.61
N ILE A 8 -7.18 9.71 -22.46
CA ILE A 8 -6.62 9.94 -21.14
C ILE A 8 -6.15 8.58 -20.62
N GLY A 9 -4.90 8.52 -20.18
CA GLY A 9 -4.33 7.32 -19.57
C GLY A 9 -3.50 7.69 -18.34
N TYR A 10 -3.23 6.72 -17.50
CA TYR A 10 -2.37 6.88 -16.34
C TYR A 10 -1.28 5.82 -16.37
N PHE A 11 -0.11 6.21 -15.89
CA PHE A 11 1.10 5.40 -15.91
C PHE A 11 1.89 5.66 -14.64
N GLY A 12 2.78 4.72 -14.30
CA GLY A 12 3.80 4.96 -13.31
C GLY A 12 4.59 6.24 -13.59
N TYR A 13 4.90 7.02 -12.54
CA TYR A 13 5.66 8.27 -12.68
C TYR A 13 6.99 8.05 -13.44
N ALA A 14 7.67 6.92 -13.19
CA ALA A 14 8.87 6.52 -13.93
C ALA A 14 8.59 6.34 -15.43
N TYR A 15 7.46 5.75 -15.79
CA TYR A 15 7.05 5.60 -17.20
C TYR A 15 6.67 6.95 -17.82
N PHE A 16 6.00 7.83 -17.08
CA PHE A 16 5.72 9.20 -17.51
C PHE A 16 7.04 9.98 -17.72
N GLN A 17 7.99 9.88 -16.78
CA GLN A 17 9.31 10.49 -16.93
C GLN A 17 10.05 10.02 -18.19
N ALA A 18 9.98 8.73 -18.51
CA ALA A 18 10.61 8.16 -19.72
C ALA A 18 9.90 8.59 -21.02
N ASN A 19 8.66 9.11 -20.95
CA ASN A 19 7.83 9.45 -22.11
C ASN A 19 7.31 10.91 -22.10
N GLN A 20 7.93 11.82 -21.35
CA GLN A 20 7.54 13.23 -21.24
C GLN A 20 7.51 13.98 -22.57
N ASP A 21 8.26 13.51 -23.57
CA ASP A 21 8.29 14.08 -24.91
C ASP A 21 7.00 13.83 -25.70
N THR A 22 6.19 12.85 -25.28
CA THR A 22 4.98 12.39 -25.99
C THR A 22 3.73 12.43 -25.13
N LEU A 23 3.86 12.60 -23.82
CA LEU A 23 2.76 12.59 -22.84
C LEU A 23 2.73 13.88 -22.02
N THR A 24 1.54 14.40 -21.76
CA THR A 24 1.33 15.53 -20.84
C THR A 24 0.53 15.04 -19.64
N ALA A 25 1.01 15.32 -18.43
CA ALA A 25 0.28 14.99 -17.22
C ALA A 25 -0.80 16.04 -16.92
N ALA A 26 -2.01 15.59 -16.59
CA ALA A 26 -3.07 16.47 -16.11
C ALA A 26 -2.79 16.88 -14.66
N PRO A 27 -2.94 18.16 -14.29
CA PRO A 27 -2.85 18.59 -12.91
C PRO A 27 -4.08 18.12 -12.12
N VAL A 28 -3.87 17.75 -10.86
CA VAL A 28 -4.91 17.32 -9.89
C VAL A 28 -5.05 18.37 -8.80
N GLN A 29 -6.26 18.62 -8.32
CA GLN A 29 -6.50 19.57 -7.24
C GLN A 29 -6.17 18.92 -5.89
N ASN A 30 -5.24 19.51 -5.12
CA ASN A 30 -4.84 19.05 -3.80
C ASN A 30 -5.77 19.53 -2.66
N SER A 31 -5.48 19.14 -1.41
CA SER A 31 -6.25 19.49 -0.21
C SER A 31 -6.50 20.99 -0.02
N ASP A 32 -5.59 21.82 -0.51
CA ASP A 32 -5.69 23.28 -0.40
C ASP A 32 -6.51 23.89 -1.55
N GLY A 33 -7.11 23.06 -2.41
CA GLY A 33 -7.84 23.48 -3.58
C GLY A 33 -6.94 23.91 -4.75
N THR A 34 -5.63 23.65 -4.67
CA THR A 34 -4.65 24.03 -5.69
C THR A 34 -4.50 22.93 -6.72
N MET A 35 -4.52 23.29 -8.01
CA MET A 35 -4.23 22.34 -9.10
C MET A 35 -2.73 22.04 -9.12
N VAL A 36 -2.36 20.81 -8.83
CA VAL A 36 -0.96 20.35 -8.74
C VAL A 36 -0.66 19.37 -9.87
N SER A 37 0.35 19.68 -10.67
CA SER A 37 0.87 18.74 -11.66
C SER A 37 1.82 17.73 -11.00
N PRO A 38 1.81 16.46 -11.41
CA PRO A 38 2.75 15.48 -10.90
C PRO A 38 4.16 15.85 -11.34
N THR A 39 4.96 16.33 -10.40
CA THR A 39 6.39 16.58 -10.57
C THR A 39 7.16 15.87 -9.45
N PRO A 40 8.47 15.58 -9.62
CA PRO A 40 9.26 15.01 -8.54
C PRO A 40 9.16 15.78 -7.22
N ALA A 41 8.94 17.09 -7.30
CA ALA A 41 8.85 17.95 -6.12
C ALA A 41 7.45 17.92 -5.47
N THR A 42 6.37 17.93 -6.26
CA THR A 42 5.00 17.86 -5.74
C THR A 42 4.61 16.47 -5.29
N VAL A 43 5.26 15.47 -5.84
CA VAL A 43 5.21 14.08 -5.41
C VAL A 43 6.00 13.90 -4.11
N ALA A 44 7.13 14.60 -3.93
CA ALA A 44 8.00 14.48 -2.77
C ALA A 44 7.49 15.16 -1.49
N ASN A 45 6.63 16.17 -1.60
CA ASN A 45 6.20 16.99 -0.46
C ASN A 45 4.76 16.71 0.01
N GLY A 46 4.10 15.68 -0.55
CA GLY A 46 2.78 15.22 -0.11
C GLY A 46 1.61 16.06 -0.61
N ASP A 47 1.76 16.82 -1.68
CA ASP A 47 0.67 17.63 -2.25
C ASP A 47 -0.30 16.81 -3.14
N TYR A 48 -0.03 15.51 -3.41
CA TYR A 48 -0.76 14.66 -4.40
C TYR A 48 -1.24 13.30 -3.82
N ASN A 49 -2.40 13.15 -3.15
CA ASN A 49 -2.80 12.06 -2.23
C ASN A 49 -4.24 11.47 -2.38
N PRO A 50 -4.66 10.20 -2.44
CA PRO A 50 -4.70 9.06 -1.51
C PRO A 50 -4.61 7.64 -2.17
N LEU A 51 -4.26 6.59 -1.52
CA LEU A 51 -4.11 5.14 -1.76
C LEU A 51 -2.66 4.67 -1.94
N SER A 52 -1.79 5.07 -1.04
CA SER A 52 -0.46 4.51 -0.93
C SER A 52 -0.04 4.46 0.53
N ARG A 53 0.79 3.51 0.88
CA ARG A 53 1.34 3.35 2.22
C ARG A 53 2.85 3.27 2.18
N ASN A 54 3.47 3.74 3.25
CA ASN A 54 4.88 3.52 3.47
C ASN A 54 5.15 2.06 3.85
N LEU A 55 6.21 1.51 3.28
CA LEU A 55 6.82 0.27 3.72
C LEU A 55 7.98 0.60 4.64
N PHE A 56 8.07 -0.09 5.77
CA PHE A 56 9.02 0.21 6.83
C PHE A 56 9.95 -0.97 7.11
N MET A 57 11.22 -0.66 7.36
CA MET A 57 12.15 -1.51 8.09
C MET A 57 12.45 -0.86 9.43
N ASN A 58 12.18 -1.58 10.52
CA ASN A 58 12.39 -1.09 11.88
C ASN A 58 13.61 -1.79 12.46
N LEU A 59 14.70 -1.05 12.63
CA LEU A 59 15.99 -1.58 13.03
C LEU A 59 16.11 -1.58 14.55
N TYR A 60 16.45 -2.71 15.14
CA TYR A 60 16.83 -2.73 16.56
C TYR A 60 18.06 -1.85 16.78
N VAL A 61 17.92 -0.83 17.63
CA VAL A 61 18.99 0.17 17.87
C VAL A 61 20.31 -0.48 18.35
N GLY A 62 20.23 -1.62 19.03
CA GLY A 62 21.42 -2.37 19.49
C GLY A 62 22.21 -3.07 18.38
N THR A 63 21.71 -3.13 17.14
CA THR A 63 22.37 -3.78 16.01
C THR A 63 22.58 -2.86 14.81
N LEU A 64 22.47 -1.53 14.99
CA LEU A 64 22.61 -0.55 13.91
C LEU A 64 23.97 -0.63 13.18
N GLU A 65 25.06 -0.97 13.86
CA GLU A 65 26.37 -1.11 13.25
C GLU A 65 26.40 -2.11 12.09
N LYS A 66 25.63 -3.22 12.21
CA LYS A 66 25.55 -4.24 11.16
C LYS A 66 24.38 -4.05 10.19
N THR A 67 23.28 -3.39 10.63
CA THR A 67 22.07 -3.24 9.81
C THR A 67 22.05 -1.97 8.97
N SER A 68 22.71 -0.88 9.42
CA SER A 68 22.76 0.38 8.67
C SER A 68 23.36 0.24 7.27
N PRO A 69 24.49 -0.48 7.04
CA PRO A 69 25.03 -0.64 5.69
C PRO A 69 24.09 -1.37 4.72
N PHE A 70 23.29 -2.33 5.20
CA PHE A 70 22.26 -2.97 4.41
C PHE A 70 21.17 -1.97 3.98
N LEU A 71 20.70 -1.13 4.89
CA LEU A 71 19.73 -0.08 4.57
C LEU A 71 20.33 1.02 3.66
N GLU A 72 21.60 1.36 3.82
CA GLU A 72 22.31 2.28 2.92
C GLU A 72 22.35 1.73 1.48
N PHE A 73 22.60 0.42 1.32
CA PHE A 73 22.48 -0.24 0.02
C PHE A 73 21.05 -0.17 -0.51
N GLY A 74 20.06 -0.53 0.27
CA GLY A 74 18.65 -0.52 -0.13
C GLY A 74 18.14 0.88 -0.54
N LEU A 75 18.65 1.94 0.10
CA LEU A 75 18.32 3.34 -0.22
C LEU A 75 19.22 3.95 -1.32
N SER A 76 20.13 3.16 -1.92
CA SER A 76 20.97 3.57 -3.05
C SER A 76 20.21 3.50 -4.39
N SER A 77 20.87 3.90 -5.49
CA SER A 77 20.34 3.74 -6.84
C SER A 77 20.11 2.28 -7.24
N ASP A 78 20.97 1.36 -6.74
CA ASP A 78 20.84 -0.06 -7.02
C ASP A 78 19.67 -0.66 -6.24
N GLY A 79 19.47 -0.22 -5.00
CA GLY A 79 18.30 -0.56 -4.21
C GLY A 79 17.00 -0.02 -4.81
N ASP A 80 16.98 1.19 -5.38
CA ASP A 80 15.83 1.76 -6.10
C ASP A 80 15.43 0.93 -7.32
N TYR A 81 16.42 0.43 -8.06
CA TYR A 81 16.15 -0.45 -9.20
C TYR A 81 15.39 -1.70 -8.73
N LEU A 82 15.83 -2.31 -7.63
CA LEU A 82 15.17 -3.48 -7.05
C LEU A 82 13.76 -3.16 -6.50
N VAL A 83 13.56 -1.98 -5.88
CA VAL A 83 12.21 -1.51 -5.47
C VAL A 83 11.26 -1.50 -6.67
N GLY A 84 11.71 -0.99 -7.83
CA GLY A 84 10.93 -0.97 -9.06
C GLY A 84 10.65 -2.36 -9.64
N GLU A 85 11.64 -3.27 -9.60
CA GLU A 85 11.49 -4.66 -10.09
C GLU A 85 10.46 -5.45 -9.27
N VAL A 86 10.40 -5.20 -7.95
CA VAL A 86 9.38 -5.83 -7.07
C VAL A 86 8.01 -5.16 -7.22
N GLY A 87 7.95 -4.03 -7.94
CA GLY A 87 6.73 -3.32 -8.25
C GLY A 87 6.31 -2.26 -7.24
N TYR A 88 7.20 -1.88 -6.32
CA TYR A 88 6.99 -0.76 -5.43
C TYR A 88 7.56 0.54 -5.99
N VAL A 89 7.29 1.64 -5.31
CA VAL A 89 7.76 2.96 -5.72
C VAL A 89 8.93 3.39 -4.82
N PRO A 90 10.11 3.71 -5.41
CA PRO A 90 11.25 4.21 -4.65
C PRO A 90 10.95 5.55 -3.98
N LEU A 91 11.58 5.79 -2.84
CA LEU A 91 11.53 7.08 -2.16
C LEU A 91 12.18 8.19 -3.03
N THR A 92 11.70 9.40 -2.85
CA THR A 92 12.34 10.57 -3.45
C THR A 92 13.74 10.81 -2.88
N ALA A 93 14.58 11.54 -3.60
CA ALA A 93 15.93 11.87 -3.14
C ALA A 93 15.93 12.61 -1.78
N VAL A 94 14.92 13.44 -1.51
CA VAL A 94 14.79 14.17 -0.24
C VAL A 94 14.44 13.20 0.90
N ALA A 95 13.44 12.34 0.69
CA ALA A 95 13.04 11.33 1.69
C ALA A 95 14.19 10.35 1.98
N LYS A 96 14.90 9.88 0.95
CA LYS A 96 16.10 9.02 1.14
C LYS A 96 17.19 9.71 1.95
N ALA A 97 17.49 10.98 1.67
CA ALA A 97 18.48 11.73 2.43
C ALA A 97 18.09 11.84 3.92
N GLU A 98 16.79 12.00 4.22
CA GLU A 98 16.28 11.96 5.59
C GLU A 98 16.49 10.59 6.23
N MET A 99 16.11 9.50 5.55
CA MET A 99 16.27 8.14 6.07
C MET A 99 17.77 7.81 6.31
N LEU A 100 18.64 8.15 5.38
CA LEU A 100 20.10 8.01 5.53
C LEU A 100 20.64 8.80 6.73
N ASN A 101 20.10 9.99 6.97
CA ASN A 101 20.49 10.80 8.14
C ASN A 101 20.03 10.13 9.46
N ARG A 102 18.86 9.47 9.47
CA ARG A 102 18.38 8.73 10.68
C ARG A 102 19.29 7.57 11.05
N ILE A 103 19.78 6.80 10.07
CA ILE A 103 20.69 5.66 10.30
C ILE A 103 22.14 6.08 10.57
N GLY A 104 22.45 7.36 10.46
CA GLY A 104 23.80 7.88 10.72
C GLY A 104 24.81 7.43 9.66
N SER A 105 24.41 7.52 8.36
CA SER A 105 25.18 7.06 7.20
C SER A 105 26.68 7.37 7.33
N SER A 106 27.49 6.31 7.35
CA SER A 106 28.93 6.35 7.15
C SER A 106 29.24 5.56 5.87
N VAL A 107 30.06 6.08 4.99
CA VAL A 107 30.41 5.49 3.69
C VAL A 107 31.12 4.13 3.86
N VAL A 108 30.43 3.13 4.37
CA VAL A 108 30.92 1.75 4.54
C VAL A 108 30.13 0.87 3.61
N ASN A 109 30.77 0.33 2.56
CA ASN A 109 30.10 -0.50 1.56
C ASN A 109 29.50 -1.81 2.14
N CYS A 110 30.14 -2.40 3.16
CA CYS A 110 29.66 -3.58 3.86
C CYS A 110 29.81 -3.39 5.37
N GLY A 111 28.84 -3.90 6.13
CA GLY A 111 28.90 -3.92 7.58
C GLY A 111 29.93 -4.90 8.14
N PRO A 112 30.09 -4.98 9.49
CA PRO A 112 30.88 -6.01 10.11
C PRO A 112 30.31 -7.40 9.76
N ALA A 113 31.21 -8.40 9.63
CA ALA A 113 30.83 -9.78 9.36
C ALA A 113 29.79 -10.30 10.38
N GLY A 114 28.83 -11.06 9.91
CA GLY A 114 27.80 -11.67 10.76
C GLY A 114 26.42 -11.78 10.12
N ASP A 115 25.50 -12.36 10.86
CA ASP A 115 24.14 -12.60 10.39
C ASP A 115 23.25 -11.38 10.64
N ILE A 116 22.42 -11.03 9.66
CA ILE A 116 21.29 -10.10 9.78
C ILE A 116 20.00 -10.92 9.68
N THR A 117 19.11 -10.74 10.64
CA THR A 117 17.80 -11.40 10.64
C THR A 117 16.69 -10.38 10.43
N ILE A 118 15.82 -10.66 9.48
CA ILE A 118 14.71 -9.81 9.07
C ILE A 118 13.43 -10.63 9.16
N ALA A 119 12.36 -10.06 9.70
CA ALA A 119 11.05 -10.72 9.66
C ALA A 119 9.90 -9.74 9.79
N GLY A 120 8.77 -10.07 9.20
CA GLY A 120 7.54 -9.28 9.38
C GLY A 120 6.59 -9.32 8.21
N SER A 121 6.26 -8.15 7.68
CA SER A 121 5.25 -7.96 6.65
C SER A 121 5.47 -8.81 5.40
N SER A 122 4.44 -9.56 5.00
CA SER A 122 4.44 -10.28 3.72
C SER A 122 4.53 -9.33 2.51
N THR A 123 4.08 -8.09 2.64
CA THR A 123 4.25 -7.05 1.61
C THR A 123 5.71 -6.63 1.47
N VAL A 124 6.46 -6.47 2.57
CA VAL A 124 7.86 -6.05 2.51
C VAL A 124 8.80 -7.20 2.17
N LEU A 125 8.37 -8.45 2.42
CA LEU A 125 9.15 -9.67 2.20
C LEU A 125 9.84 -9.73 0.83
N PRO A 126 9.16 -9.55 -0.32
CA PRO A 126 9.81 -9.62 -1.63
C PRO A 126 10.91 -8.58 -1.82
N LEU A 127 10.73 -7.37 -1.26
CA LEU A 127 11.74 -6.32 -1.31
C LEU A 127 12.95 -6.65 -0.45
N ALA A 128 12.70 -7.14 0.78
CA ALA A 128 13.76 -7.55 1.70
C ALA A 128 14.59 -8.71 1.12
N GLU A 129 13.95 -9.70 0.47
CA GLU A 129 14.62 -10.81 -0.22
C GLU A 129 15.46 -10.33 -1.40
N ALA A 130 14.90 -9.45 -2.27
CA ALA A 130 15.62 -8.90 -3.42
C ALA A 130 16.86 -8.10 -2.99
N TRP A 131 16.74 -7.27 -1.96
CA TRP A 131 17.87 -6.53 -1.40
C TRP A 131 18.90 -7.46 -0.74
N ALA A 132 18.46 -8.48 0.00
CA ALA A 132 19.34 -9.45 0.65
C ALA A 132 20.18 -10.22 -0.37
N GLU A 133 19.59 -10.73 -1.45
CA GLU A 133 20.27 -11.48 -2.50
C GLU A 133 21.42 -10.68 -3.14
N VAL A 134 21.19 -9.41 -3.46
CA VAL A 134 22.20 -8.56 -4.10
C VAL A 134 23.25 -8.11 -3.09
N TYR A 135 22.84 -7.78 -1.84
CA TYR A 135 23.76 -7.38 -0.79
C TYR A 135 24.72 -8.52 -0.38
N ASP A 136 24.22 -9.74 -0.17
CA ASP A 136 25.03 -10.92 0.16
C ASP A 136 26.07 -11.23 -0.94
N THR A 137 25.71 -11.00 -2.20
CA THR A 137 26.66 -11.16 -3.32
C THR A 137 27.79 -10.14 -3.25
N SER A 138 27.51 -8.93 -2.79
CA SER A 138 28.47 -7.83 -2.68
C SER A 138 29.26 -7.85 -1.38
N CYS A 139 28.66 -8.37 -0.31
CA CYS A 139 29.15 -8.38 1.06
C CYS A 139 29.24 -9.82 1.61
N SER A 140 30.13 -10.63 1.05
CA SER A 140 30.23 -12.08 1.27
C SER A 140 30.47 -12.54 2.74
N ASP A 141 30.83 -11.63 3.63
CA ASP A 141 31.02 -11.91 5.07
C ASP A 141 29.72 -11.68 5.88
N THR A 142 28.64 -11.29 5.21
CA THR A 142 27.31 -11.11 5.79
C THR A 142 26.38 -12.22 5.30
N SER A 143 25.49 -12.70 6.15
CA SER A 143 24.39 -13.61 5.76
C SER A 143 23.07 -13.02 6.19
N ILE A 144 22.11 -12.91 5.29
CA ILE A 144 20.81 -12.33 5.58
C ILE A 144 19.72 -13.40 5.50
N THR A 145 18.93 -13.50 6.57
CA THR A 145 17.76 -14.39 6.61
C THR A 145 16.50 -13.52 6.65
N VAL A 146 15.56 -13.76 5.73
CA VAL A 146 14.30 -13.04 5.64
C VAL A 146 13.14 -14.00 5.86
N GLU A 147 12.17 -13.64 6.72
CA GLU A 147 10.98 -14.43 7.04
C GLU A 147 9.72 -13.56 6.95
N GLY A 148 8.63 -14.10 6.42
CA GLY A 148 7.30 -13.48 6.47
C GLY A 148 6.65 -13.60 7.86
N GLY A 149 5.39 -13.16 8.00
CA GLY A 149 4.60 -13.36 9.23
C GLY A 149 3.71 -12.17 9.62
N GLY A 150 3.57 -11.17 8.72
CA GLY A 150 2.74 -9.97 8.92
C GLY A 150 3.41 -8.88 9.76
N SER A 151 2.91 -7.65 9.64
CA SER A 151 3.46 -6.46 10.31
C SER A 151 3.50 -6.59 11.84
N SER A 152 2.50 -7.24 12.45
CA SER A 152 2.48 -7.49 13.90
C SER A 152 3.57 -8.46 14.36
N SER A 153 4.01 -9.38 13.49
CA SER A 153 5.15 -10.25 13.75
C SER A 153 6.44 -9.43 13.71
N GLY A 154 6.62 -8.58 12.69
CA GLY A 154 7.77 -7.69 12.59
C GLY A 154 7.93 -6.78 13.80
N ALA A 155 6.85 -6.08 14.19
CA ALA A 155 6.82 -5.24 15.39
C ALA A 155 7.20 -6.01 16.66
N GLY A 156 6.61 -7.20 16.85
CA GLY A 156 6.86 -8.00 18.05
C GLY A 156 8.27 -8.59 18.08
N ARG A 157 8.77 -9.11 16.97
CA ARG A 157 10.09 -9.77 16.90
C ARG A 157 11.25 -8.78 17.05
N VAL A 158 11.17 -7.57 16.48
CA VAL A 158 12.20 -6.54 16.71
C VAL A 158 12.22 -6.08 18.16
N CYS A 159 11.08 -6.13 18.84
CA CYS A 159 10.93 -5.89 20.28
C CYS A 159 11.22 -7.11 21.16
N ALA A 160 11.71 -8.21 20.59
CA ALA A 160 11.97 -9.48 21.30
C ALA A 160 10.75 -10.03 22.08
N ASN A 161 9.53 -9.85 21.53
CA ASN A 161 8.33 -10.46 22.08
C ASN A 161 8.28 -11.95 21.69
N SER A 162 8.52 -12.84 22.66
CA SER A 162 8.59 -14.30 22.44
C SER A 162 7.27 -14.92 21.95
N GLU A 163 6.13 -14.24 22.13
CA GLU A 163 4.83 -14.68 21.58
C GLU A 163 4.76 -14.54 20.06
N LYS A 164 5.63 -13.72 19.47
CA LYS A 164 5.69 -13.43 18.02
C LYS A 164 6.82 -14.18 17.30
N GLY A 165 7.67 -14.89 18.04
CA GLY A 165 8.76 -15.70 17.49
C GLY A 165 10.14 -15.29 17.98
N THR A 166 11.18 -15.78 17.29
CA THR A 166 12.57 -15.46 17.59
C THR A 166 12.86 -13.97 17.33
N PRO A 167 13.57 -13.28 18.24
CA PRO A 167 13.96 -11.89 18.02
C PRO A 167 14.74 -11.71 16.72
N VAL A 168 14.52 -10.55 16.06
CA VAL A 168 15.21 -10.17 14.83
C VAL A 168 15.93 -8.82 14.97
N ASP A 169 16.83 -8.55 14.03
CA ASP A 169 17.54 -7.29 13.92
C ASP A 169 16.70 -6.20 13.24
N ILE A 170 15.88 -6.63 12.24
CA ILE A 170 15.00 -5.76 11.47
C ILE A 170 13.59 -6.35 11.50
N GLY A 171 12.61 -5.54 11.90
CA GLY A 171 11.19 -5.87 11.85
C GLY A 171 10.50 -5.17 10.69
N ASP A 172 10.05 -5.92 9.69
CA ASP A 172 9.37 -5.36 8.53
C ASP A 172 7.92 -5.05 8.83
N MET A 173 7.45 -3.90 8.35
CA MET A 173 6.07 -3.48 8.52
C MET A 173 5.56 -2.74 7.29
N SER A 174 4.32 -3.00 6.91
CA SER A 174 3.60 -2.30 5.84
C SER A 174 2.53 -1.34 6.38
N ARG A 175 2.62 -1.01 7.64
CA ARG A 175 1.84 -0.01 8.38
C ARG A 175 2.69 0.66 9.45
N ASP A 176 2.21 1.74 10.00
CA ASP A 176 2.85 2.35 11.17
C ASP A 176 2.66 1.49 12.44
N TRP A 177 3.39 1.80 13.48
CA TRP A 177 3.29 1.15 14.78
C TRP A 177 1.92 1.40 15.41
N LYS A 178 1.31 0.35 15.96
CA LYS A 178 0.14 0.51 16.83
C LYS A 178 0.58 1.05 18.19
N THR A 179 -0.22 1.92 18.78
CA THR A 179 0.05 2.49 20.12
C THR A 179 0.11 1.43 21.23
N SER A 180 -0.39 0.22 20.95
CA SER A 180 -0.27 -0.94 21.85
C SER A 180 1.04 -1.73 21.70
N GLU A 181 1.84 -1.44 20.67
CA GLU A 181 3.10 -2.14 20.35
C GLU A 181 4.31 -1.35 20.83
N ALA A 182 4.35 -0.04 20.57
CA ALA A 182 5.44 0.84 20.96
C ALA A 182 4.99 2.30 21.14
N ASP A 183 5.75 3.08 21.93
CA ASP A 183 5.63 4.53 22.06
C ASP A 183 6.62 5.22 21.14
N ARG A 184 6.15 6.22 20.38
CA ARG A 184 7.00 7.06 19.54
C ARG A 184 7.76 8.08 20.38
N ASN A 185 9.08 8.11 20.26
CA ASN A 185 9.93 9.04 20.99
C ASN A 185 9.85 10.48 20.43
N SER A 186 10.41 11.42 21.14
CA SER A 186 10.37 12.86 20.79
C SER A 186 11.10 13.22 19.49
N ASP A 187 11.95 12.33 18.96
CA ASP A 187 12.60 12.48 17.65
C ASP A 187 11.64 12.18 16.48
N GLY A 188 10.48 11.55 16.76
CA GLY A 188 9.44 11.25 15.80
C GLY A 188 9.65 9.94 15.01
N TYR A 189 10.77 9.23 15.20
CA TYR A 189 11.09 8.02 14.41
C TYR A 189 11.74 6.88 15.21
N THR A 190 12.14 7.09 16.44
CA THR A 190 12.55 6.01 17.34
C THR A 190 11.36 5.54 18.17
N MET A 191 11.16 4.24 18.23
CA MET A 191 10.03 3.59 18.87
C MET A 191 10.52 2.84 20.11
N SER A 192 9.95 3.12 21.28
CA SER A 192 10.19 2.38 22.52
C SER A 192 9.21 1.23 22.67
N CYS A 193 9.70 0.00 22.72
CA CYS A 193 8.87 -1.21 22.79
C CYS A 193 8.01 -1.26 24.07
N LEU A 194 6.72 -1.53 23.93
CA LEU A 194 5.78 -1.71 25.05
C LEU A 194 5.53 -3.18 25.38
N LYS A 195 5.87 -4.10 24.47
CA LYS A 195 5.74 -5.55 24.64
C LYS A 195 7.06 -6.22 24.32
N GLY A 196 7.29 -7.41 24.89
CA GLY A 196 8.55 -8.12 24.78
C GLY A 196 9.61 -7.54 25.71
N ASP A 197 10.79 -7.24 25.19
CA ASP A 197 11.86 -6.54 25.92
C ASP A 197 11.66 -5.02 25.85
N THR A 198 11.06 -4.46 26.88
CA THR A 198 10.75 -3.01 26.95
C THR A 198 11.99 -2.12 27.11
N SER A 199 13.18 -2.68 27.19
CA SER A 199 14.44 -1.93 27.10
C SER A 199 14.91 -1.70 25.66
N ARG A 200 14.28 -2.39 24.67
CA ARG A 200 14.60 -2.21 23.25
C ARG A 200 13.95 -0.97 22.67
N ASN A 201 14.71 -0.36 21.78
CA ASN A 201 14.19 0.67 20.87
C ASN A 201 14.40 0.22 19.43
N ALA A 202 13.43 0.54 18.58
CA ALA A 202 13.50 0.31 17.14
C ALA A 202 13.58 1.65 16.40
N LEU A 203 14.50 1.77 15.45
CA LEU A 203 14.62 2.92 14.55
C LEU A 203 13.77 2.67 13.32
N GLN A 204 12.73 3.48 13.10
CA GLN A 204 11.82 3.37 11.97
C GLN A 204 12.39 4.04 10.71
N ILE A 205 12.55 3.27 9.65
CA ILE A 205 13.02 3.72 8.35
C ILE A 205 11.95 3.40 7.29
N VAL A 206 11.52 4.40 6.53
CA VAL A 206 10.71 4.18 5.33
C VAL A 206 11.64 3.70 4.22
N VAL A 207 11.29 2.61 3.55
CA VAL A 207 12.15 1.98 2.55
C VAL A 207 11.59 2.03 1.14
N ALA A 208 10.27 2.03 1.01
CA ALA A 208 9.56 2.12 -0.26
C ALA A 208 8.11 2.56 -0.02
N ILE A 209 7.37 2.77 -1.10
CA ILE A 209 5.93 3.07 -1.07
C ILE A 209 5.20 1.99 -1.86
N ASP A 210 4.18 1.40 -1.25
CA ASP A 210 3.26 0.46 -1.88
C ASP A 210 1.95 1.17 -2.25
N GLY A 211 1.34 0.76 -3.37
CA GLY A 211 0.05 1.24 -3.82
C GLY A 211 -0.92 0.10 -4.12
N LEU A 212 -2.18 0.32 -3.79
CA LEU A 212 -3.27 -0.59 -4.06
C LEU A 212 -4.13 -0.06 -5.20
N SER A 213 -4.54 -0.94 -6.10
CA SER A 213 -5.47 -0.62 -7.18
C SER A 213 -6.74 -1.45 -7.07
N VAL A 214 -7.90 -0.79 -7.12
CA VAL A 214 -9.21 -1.44 -7.29
C VAL A 214 -9.48 -1.57 -8.77
N VAL A 215 -9.72 -2.76 -9.27
CA VAL A 215 -9.63 -3.10 -10.69
C VAL A 215 -10.81 -3.92 -11.19
N MET A 216 -11.11 -3.79 -12.46
CA MET A 216 -12.16 -4.50 -13.18
C MET A 216 -11.71 -4.77 -14.62
N LYS A 217 -12.51 -5.55 -15.34
CA LYS A 217 -12.29 -5.80 -16.77
C LYS A 217 -12.45 -4.52 -17.58
N LYS A 218 -11.47 -4.21 -18.39
CA LYS A 218 -11.52 -3.08 -19.34
C LYS A 218 -12.60 -3.30 -20.41
N GLY A 219 -13.43 -2.29 -20.62
CA GLY A 219 -14.59 -2.37 -21.50
C GLY A 219 -15.76 -3.17 -20.95
N GLY A 220 -15.70 -3.59 -19.67
CA GLY A 220 -16.73 -4.38 -19.00
C GLY A 220 -17.87 -3.53 -18.42
N ALA A 221 -18.89 -4.22 -17.92
CA ALA A 221 -20.08 -3.59 -17.35
C ALA A 221 -19.79 -2.90 -16.01
N ALA A 222 -18.86 -3.45 -15.22
CA ALA A 222 -18.40 -2.86 -13.96
C ALA A 222 -17.69 -1.52 -14.23
N GLU A 223 -16.77 -1.47 -15.20
CA GLU A 223 -16.08 -0.23 -15.60
C GLU A 223 -17.07 0.84 -16.06
N ALA A 224 -18.01 0.47 -16.97
CA ALA A 224 -19.00 1.42 -17.45
C ALA A 224 -19.86 2.01 -16.32
N CYS A 225 -20.23 1.20 -15.33
CA CYS A 225 -20.95 1.62 -14.13
C CYS A 225 -20.12 2.62 -13.31
N ILE A 226 -18.90 2.23 -12.92
CA ILE A 226 -18.01 3.02 -12.07
C ILE A 226 -17.67 4.36 -12.74
N ASN A 227 -17.40 4.36 -14.05
CA ASN A 227 -17.14 5.58 -14.80
C ASN A 227 -18.36 6.52 -14.84
N SER A 228 -19.59 5.99 -14.90
CA SER A 228 -20.82 6.81 -14.87
C SER A 228 -21.01 7.50 -13.51
N MET A 229 -20.51 6.92 -12.42
CA MET A 229 -20.51 7.50 -11.07
C MET A 229 -19.32 8.44 -10.82
N GLY A 230 -18.30 8.42 -11.69
CA GLY A 230 -17.06 9.18 -11.53
C GLY A 230 -15.98 8.46 -10.72
N GLY A 231 -16.28 7.29 -10.18
CA GLY A 231 -15.41 6.45 -9.33
C GLY A 231 -16.16 5.81 -8.18
N LEU A 232 -15.43 5.31 -7.19
CA LEU A 232 -15.98 4.69 -5.97
C LEU A 232 -15.54 5.47 -4.72
N THR A 233 -16.40 5.52 -3.72
CA THR A 233 -16.08 5.97 -2.39
C THR A 233 -15.53 4.82 -1.54
N THR A 234 -14.84 5.12 -0.45
CA THR A 234 -14.40 4.12 0.51
C THR A 234 -15.60 3.39 1.15
N ASP A 235 -16.70 4.11 1.39
CA ASP A 235 -17.94 3.53 1.91
C ASP A 235 -18.57 2.54 0.92
N GLU A 236 -18.56 2.84 -0.38
CA GLU A 236 -19.03 1.91 -1.42
C GLU A 236 -18.11 0.70 -1.52
N LEU A 237 -16.79 0.86 -1.46
CA LEU A 237 -15.84 -0.25 -1.41
C LEU A 237 -16.09 -1.14 -0.19
N ARG A 238 -16.29 -0.53 0.97
CA ARG A 238 -16.60 -1.27 2.20
C ARG A 238 -17.87 -2.09 2.06
N TRP A 239 -18.93 -1.53 1.49
CA TRP A 239 -20.16 -2.26 1.21
C TRP A 239 -19.97 -3.36 0.17
N ILE A 240 -19.21 -3.10 -0.91
CA ILE A 240 -18.93 -4.09 -1.96
C ILE A 240 -18.22 -5.33 -1.39
N PHE A 241 -17.21 -5.13 -0.55
CA PHE A 241 -16.31 -6.21 -0.13
C PHE A 241 -16.63 -6.83 1.25
N SER A 242 -17.32 -6.13 2.15
CA SER A 242 -17.62 -6.62 3.51
C SER A 242 -18.77 -7.62 3.55
N ASP A 243 -18.67 -8.64 4.41
CA ASP A 243 -19.77 -9.56 4.75
C ASP A 243 -20.75 -8.98 5.80
N MET A 244 -20.52 -7.73 6.23
CA MET A 244 -21.38 -7.04 7.21
C MET A 244 -22.71 -6.65 6.58
N THR A 245 -23.78 -6.78 7.36
CA THR A 245 -25.10 -6.27 6.98
C THR A 245 -25.13 -4.74 6.96
N ALA A 246 -26.06 -4.15 6.21
CA ALA A 246 -26.25 -2.70 6.17
C ALA A 246 -26.45 -2.08 7.57
N ALA A 247 -27.10 -2.81 8.50
CA ALA A 247 -27.28 -2.37 9.87
C ALA A 247 -25.96 -2.33 10.67
N GLN A 248 -25.09 -3.32 10.48
CA GLN A 248 -23.76 -3.37 11.10
C GLN A 248 -22.85 -2.27 10.53
N LEU A 249 -22.82 -2.11 9.21
CA LEU A 249 -22.08 -1.03 8.55
C LEU A 249 -22.53 0.34 9.03
N THR A 250 -23.84 0.56 9.20
CA THR A 250 -24.39 1.81 9.74
C THR A 250 -23.93 2.07 11.18
N ALA A 251 -23.81 1.02 11.99
CA ALA A 251 -23.27 1.15 13.36
C ALA A 251 -21.81 1.59 13.39
N GLU A 252 -21.04 1.27 12.33
CA GLU A 252 -19.65 1.67 12.12
C GLU A 252 -19.52 3.04 11.39
N GLY A 253 -20.63 3.73 11.16
CA GLY A 253 -20.62 5.07 10.56
C GLY A 253 -20.84 5.10 9.04
N TRP A 254 -21.16 3.95 8.41
CA TRP A 254 -21.47 3.90 6.97
C TRP A 254 -22.73 4.74 6.64
N SER A 255 -22.63 5.55 5.60
CA SER A 255 -23.68 6.48 5.19
C SER A 255 -24.82 5.83 4.38
N GLY A 256 -24.67 4.58 3.96
CA GLY A 256 -25.61 3.87 3.09
C GLY A 256 -25.35 4.10 1.60
N ILE A 257 -26.04 3.30 0.78
CA ILE A 257 -26.05 3.43 -0.69
C ILE A 257 -27.45 3.83 -1.17
N ALA A 258 -27.52 4.48 -2.34
CA ALA A 258 -28.73 5.15 -2.79
C ALA A 258 -29.92 4.23 -3.07
N ASN A 259 -29.66 3.03 -3.57
CA ASN A 259 -30.69 2.13 -4.11
C ASN A 259 -30.70 0.74 -3.47
N SER A 260 -30.23 0.59 -2.20
CA SER A 260 -30.22 -0.70 -1.51
C SER A 260 -31.60 -1.34 -1.50
N ASP A 261 -31.70 -2.59 -1.92
CA ASP A 261 -32.94 -3.40 -1.89
C ASP A 261 -33.19 -4.05 -0.51
N GLY A 262 -32.23 -3.92 0.41
CA GLY A 262 -32.29 -4.47 1.78
C GLY A 262 -31.94 -5.95 1.86
N ASP A 263 -31.45 -6.55 0.78
CA ASP A 263 -30.94 -7.93 0.75
C ASP A 263 -29.41 -7.93 0.93
N ASP A 264 -28.96 -8.16 2.15
CA ASP A 264 -27.51 -8.21 2.46
C ASP A 264 -26.83 -9.52 1.93
N SER A 265 -27.57 -10.45 1.34
CA SER A 265 -27.01 -11.70 0.82
C SER A 265 -26.44 -11.59 -0.59
N THR A 266 -26.91 -10.62 -1.38
CA THR A 266 -26.43 -10.33 -2.73
C THR A 266 -26.30 -8.82 -2.92
N HIS A 267 -25.21 -8.38 -3.51
CA HIS A 267 -25.01 -6.97 -3.86
C HIS A 267 -24.96 -6.82 -5.37
N LYS A 268 -25.73 -5.84 -5.89
CA LYS A 268 -25.86 -5.59 -7.33
C LYS A 268 -25.31 -4.22 -7.71
N TRP A 269 -24.74 -4.11 -8.89
CA TRP A 269 -24.24 -2.83 -9.40
C TRP A 269 -25.34 -1.74 -9.43
N SER A 270 -26.60 -2.13 -9.74
CA SER A 270 -27.75 -1.19 -9.75
C SER A 270 -28.12 -0.62 -8.39
N GLU A 271 -27.59 -1.14 -7.30
CA GLU A 271 -27.80 -0.57 -5.95
C GLU A 271 -26.87 0.62 -5.69
N LEU A 272 -25.69 0.64 -6.30
CA LEU A 272 -24.81 1.80 -6.28
C LEU A 272 -25.41 2.96 -7.09
N ASP A 273 -25.79 2.70 -8.33
CA ASP A 273 -26.48 3.67 -9.20
C ASP A 273 -27.51 2.96 -10.08
N SER A 274 -28.71 3.53 -10.21
CA SER A 274 -29.82 2.93 -10.97
C SER A 274 -29.55 2.81 -12.49
N SER A 275 -28.57 3.50 -13.02
CA SER A 275 -28.11 3.37 -14.40
C SER A 275 -27.20 2.18 -14.64
N CYS A 276 -26.66 1.58 -13.59
CA CYS A 276 -25.80 0.42 -13.63
C CYS A 276 -26.60 -0.89 -13.87
N PRO A 277 -25.95 -1.96 -14.34
CA PRO A 277 -26.63 -3.22 -14.59
C PRO A 277 -27.19 -3.85 -13.32
N ALA A 278 -28.38 -4.47 -13.39
CA ALA A 278 -28.96 -5.26 -12.31
C ALA A 278 -28.28 -6.63 -12.17
N ALA A 279 -26.97 -6.66 -12.28
CA ALA A 279 -26.13 -7.85 -12.15
C ALA A 279 -25.47 -7.88 -10.77
N GLU A 280 -25.25 -9.09 -10.25
CA GLU A 280 -24.52 -9.30 -9.01
C GLU A 280 -23.07 -8.87 -9.14
N ILE A 281 -22.52 -8.27 -8.08
CA ILE A 281 -21.10 -7.90 -7.99
C ILE A 281 -20.30 -9.15 -7.65
N VAL A 282 -19.44 -9.59 -8.57
CA VAL A 282 -18.52 -10.71 -8.39
C VAL A 282 -17.19 -10.20 -7.87
N LEU A 283 -16.60 -10.88 -6.86
CA LEU A 283 -15.37 -10.43 -6.20
C LEU A 283 -14.17 -11.30 -6.57
N ALA A 284 -13.01 -10.64 -6.75
CA ALA A 284 -11.71 -11.30 -6.87
C ALA A 284 -10.66 -10.48 -6.09
N TYR A 285 -10.02 -11.10 -5.08
CA TYR A 285 -9.12 -10.39 -4.18
C TYR A 285 -8.06 -11.32 -3.57
N PRO A 286 -6.92 -10.78 -3.08
CA PRO A 286 -5.88 -11.58 -2.46
C PRO A 286 -6.39 -12.40 -1.26
N ASP A 287 -5.72 -13.48 -0.92
CA ASP A 287 -6.02 -14.24 0.28
C ASP A 287 -5.35 -13.67 1.55
N GLU A 288 -5.64 -14.28 2.70
CA GLU A 288 -5.19 -13.83 4.02
C GLU A 288 -3.66 -13.86 4.22
N GLU A 289 -2.91 -14.55 3.36
CA GLU A 289 -1.44 -14.58 3.40
C GLU A 289 -0.83 -13.33 2.74
N SER A 290 -1.62 -12.61 1.93
CA SER A 290 -1.20 -11.40 1.21
C SER A 290 -1.21 -10.17 2.12
N GLY A 291 -0.11 -9.41 2.11
CA GLY A 291 -0.06 -8.09 2.75
C GLY A 291 -1.01 -7.07 2.12
N THR A 292 -1.40 -7.28 0.86
CA THR A 292 -2.42 -6.45 0.18
C THR A 292 -3.82 -6.73 0.73
N TYR A 293 -4.12 -7.99 1.10
CA TYR A 293 -5.34 -8.34 1.84
C TYR A 293 -5.37 -7.65 3.20
N GLU A 294 -4.30 -7.79 4.00
CA GLU A 294 -4.18 -7.14 5.32
C GLU A 294 -4.41 -5.63 5.21
N TYR A 295 -3.81 -4.99 4.21
CA TYR A 295 -3.95 -3.55 3.99
C TYR A 295 -5.38 -3.13 3.62
N PHE A 296 -6.04 -3.83 2.70
CA PHE A 296 -7.43 -3.52 2.33
C PHE A 296 -8.38 -3.76 3.52
N TYR A 297 -8.15 -4.83 4.29
CA TYR A 297 -8.89 -5.13 5.50
C TYR A 297 -8.77 -4.01 6.55
N GLU A 298 -7.55 -3.48 6.75
CA GLU A 298 -7.27 -2.38 7.67
C GLU A 298 -7.85 -1.04 7.14
N ALA A 299 -7.53 -0.70 5.89
CA ALA A 299 -7.82 0.61 5.32
C ALA A 299 -9.28 0.80 4.87
N VAL A 300 -9.93 -0.25 4.37
CA VAL A 300 -11.29 -0.17 3.82
C VAL A 300 -12.31 -0.81 4.77
N LEU A 301 -12.03 -2.01 5.31
CA LEU A 301 -12.94 -2.70 6.21
C LEU A 301 -12.77 -2.28 7.68
N HIS A 302 -11.76 -1.48 8.03
CA HIS A 302 -11.47 -0.98 9.37
C HIS A 302 -11.28 -2.12 10.40
N GLU A 303 -10.67 -3.22 9.99
CA GLU A 303 -10.47 -4.44 10.81
C GLU A 303 -11.78 -4.98 11.41
N THR A 304 -12.94 -4.77 10.75
CA THR A 304 -14.27 -5.13 11.25
C THR A 304 -15.02 -5.98 10.23
N GLY A 305 -15.65 -7.07 10.67
CA GLY A 305 -16.31 -8.05 9.79
C GLY A 305 -15.31 -8.90 9.01
N GLY A 306 -15.77 -9.53 7.94
CA GLY A 306 -14.98 -10.30 7.00
C GLY A 306 -15.24 -9.84 5.57
N PHE A 307 -14.63 -10.55 4.61
CA PHE A 307 -14.93 -10.34 3.19
C PHE A 307 -16.10 -11.20 2.73
N ARG A 308 -16.91 -10.65 1.83
CA ARG A 308 -17.90 -11.45 1.08
C ARG A 308 -17.19 -12.50 0.24
N THR A 309 -17.89 -13.61 -0.02
CA THR A 309 -17.39 -14.70 -0.84
C THR A 309 -16.97 -14.20 -2.24
N GLY A 310 -15.78 -14.58 -2.66
CA GLY A 310 -15.21 -14.24 -3.97
C GLY A 310 -14.09 -15.21 -4.35
N THR A 311 -13.47 -14.98 -5.49
CA THR A 311 -12.24 -15.68 -5.87
C THR A 311 -11.08 -15.11 -5.04
N GLN A 312 -10.45 -15.95 -4.23
CA GLN A 312 -9.30 -15.60 -3.41
C GLN A 312 -8.04 -16.33 -3.88
N SER A 313 -6.90 -15.66 -3.92
CA SER A 313 -5.61 -16.27 -4.27
C SER A 313 -4.44 -15.41 -3.83
N ALA A 314 -3.35 -16.06 -3.38
CA ALA A 314 -2.05 -15.42 -3.26
C ALA A 314 -1.37 -15.17 -4.63
N ASP A 315 -1.83 -15.85 -5.69
CA ASP A 315 -1.35 -15.64 -7.07
C ASP A 315 -2.26 -14.63 -7.78
N ASP A 316 -1.77 -13.43 -7.97
CA ASP A 316 -2.48 -12.33 -8.64
C ASP A 316 -2.87 -12.66 -10.09
N ASN A 317 -2.19 -13.59 -10.77
CA ASN A 317 -2.62 -14.04 -12.10
C ASN A 317 -3.98 -14.79 -12.08
N VAL A 318 -4.28 -15.48 -10.98
CA VAL A 318 -5.60 -16.10 -10.77
C VAL A 318 -6.67 -15.01 -10.64
N LEU A 319 -6.37 -13.93 -9.93
CA LEU A 319 -7.26 -12.78 -9.75
C LEU A 319 -7.48 -12.04 -11.08
N VAL A 320 -6.42 -11.79 -11.85
CA VAL A 320 -6.50 -11.19 -13.19
C VAL A 320 -7.41 -12.02 -14.10
N ASN A 321 -7.21 -13.35 -14.12
CA ASN A 321 -8.05 -14.24 -14.95
C ASN A 321 -9.53 -14.24 -14.54
N ALA A 322 -9.82 -14.18 -13.24
CA ALA A 322 -11.18 -14.10 -12.73
C ALA A 322 -11.85 -12.77 -13.16
N LEU A 323 -11.14 -11.65 -13.04
CA LEU A 323 -11.63 -10.33 -13.46
C LEU A 323 -11.87 -10.24 -14.97
N VAL A 324 -10.93 -10.69 -15.78
CA VAL A 324 -11.06 -10.68 -17.25
C VAL A 324 -12.18 -11.63 -17.72
N GLY A 325 -12.43 -12.70 -16.98
CA GLY A 325 -13.46 -13.70 -17.26
C GLY A 325 -14.89 -13.23 -17.02
N ASP A 326 -15.10 -12.18 -16.20
CA ASP A 326 -16.44 -11.70 -15.82
C ASP A 326 -16.54 -10.18 -15.95
N GLU A 327 -17.53 -9.69 -16.72
CA GLU A 327 -17.77 -8.27 -16.98
C GLU A 327 -18.34 -7.51 -15.77
N THR A 328 -18.83 -8.22 -14.77
CA THR A 328 -19.41 -7.68 -13.53
C THR A 328 -18.50 -7.86 -12.32
N ALA A 329 -17.29 -8.44 -12.53
CA ALA A 329 -16.33 -8.65 -11.48
C ALA A 329 -15.57 -7.36 -11.11
N ILE A 330 -15.31 -7.21 -9.83
CA ILE A 330 -14.42 -6.19 -9.24
C ILE A 330 -13.46 -6.87 -8.27
N GLY A 331 -12.23 -6.38 -8.20
CA GLY A 331 -11.22 -6.90 -7.30
C GLY A 331 -10.18 -5.86 -6.95
N TYR A 332 -9.20 -6.27 -6.20
CA TYR A 332 -8.04 -5.43 -5.90
C TYR A 332 -6.77 -6.27 -5.79
N PHE A 333 -5.64 -5.66 -6.06
CA PHE A 333 -4.29 -6.19 -5.84
C PHE A 333 -3.26 -5.05 -5.89
N GLY A 334 -2.00 -5.37 -5.66
CA GLY A 334 -0.91 -4.39 -5.68
C GLY A 334 -0.84 -3.62 -7.02
N TYR A 335 -0.54 -2.34 -6.94
CA TYR A 335 -0.51 -1.42 -8.09
C TYR A 335 0.37 -1.94 -9.24
N ALA A 336 1.50 -2.56 -8.95
CA ALA A 336 2.41 -3.10 -9.96
C ALA A 336 1.74 -4.17 -10.84
N TYR A 337 0.91 -5.04 -10.25
CA TYR A 337 0.17 -6.04 -11.01
C TYR A 337 -0.90 -5.42 -11.91
N PHE A 338 -1.60 -4.40 -11.43
CA PHE A 338 -2.49 -3.62 -12.28
C PHE A 338 -1.72 -2.97 -13.45
N GLN A 339 -0.57 -2.36 -13.17
CA GLN A 339 0.26 -1.72 -14.19
C GLN A 339 0.70 -2.72 -15.28
N ALA A 340 1.04 -3.95 -14.90
CA ALA A 340 1.41 -5.00 -15.85
C ALA A 340 0.22 -5.52 -16.71
N ASN A 341 -1.03 -5.30 -16.28
CA ASN A 341 -2.24 -5.83 -16.90
C ASN A 341 -3.20 -4.77 -17.46
N GLN A 342 -2.76 -3.53 -17.64
CA GLN A 342 -3.57 -2.38 -18.12
C GLN A 342 -4.20 -2.57 -19.50
N ASP A 343 -3.72 -3.51 -20.29
CA ASP A 343 -4.32 -3.86 -21.59
C ASP A 343 -5.70 -4.53 -21.44
N THR A 344 -5.91 -5.22 -20.32
CA THR A 344 -7.12 -6.04 -20.07
C THR A 344 -7.93 -5.61 -18.85
N LEU A 345 -7.32 -4.87 -17.94
CA LEU A 345 -7.93 -4.35 -16.72
C LEU A 345 -7.99 -2.83 -16.71
N GLU A 346 -8.97 -2.30 -16.01
CA GLU A 346 -9.12 -0.88 -15.69
C GLU A 346 -9.17 -0.73 -14.18
N ALA A 347 -8.71 0.40 -13.64
CA ALA A 347 -8.76 0.67 -12.21
C ALA A 347 -9.79 1.74 -11.87
N ALA A 348 -10.54 1.51 -10.80
CA ALA A 348 -11.50 2.48 -10.29
C ALA A 348 -10.80 3.72 -9.74
N SER A 349 -11.34 4.89 -10.01
CA SER A 349 -11.01 6.10 -9.23
C SER A 349 -11.72 6.02 -7.88
N ILE A 350 -10.98 6.32 -6.81
CA ILE A 350 -11.49 6.28 -5.44
C ILE A 350 -11.62 7.69 -4.90
N LEU A 351 -12.75 7.98 -4.24
CA LEU A 351 -13.00 9.27 -3.60
C LEU A 351 -12.11 9.41 -2.37
N ASN A 352 -11.26 10.43 -2.37
CA ASN A 352 -10.38 10.72 -1.24
C ASN A 352 -11.09 11.53 -0.14
N SER A 353 -10.42 11.71 1.00
CA SER A 353 -10.91 12.53 2.13
C SER A 353 -11.24 13.98 1.76
N GLU A 354 -10.74 14.46 0.62
CA GLU A 354 -10.92 15.82 0.12
C GLU A 354 -12.10 15.95 -0.85
N GLY A 355 -12.77 14.84 -1.12
CA GLY A 355 -13.91 14.80 -2.04
C GLY A 355 -13.52 14.78 -3.53
N VAL A 356 -12.31 14.32 -3.85
CA VAL A 356 -11.82 14.16 -5.24
C VAL A 356 -11.68 12.69 -5.58
N TYR A 357 -12.17 12.29 -6.76
CA TYR A 357 -11.94 10.94 -7.29
C TYR A 357 -10.55 10.83 -7.89
N VAL A 358 -9.76 9.90 -7.39
CA VAL A 358 -8.35 9.69 -7.76
C VAL A 358 -8.14 8.28 -8.32
N ALA A 359 -7.60 8.20 -9.54
CA ALA A 359 -7.19 6.94 -10.13
C ALA A 359 -5.81 6.50 -9.61
N PRO A 360 -5.55 5.20 -9.42
CA PRO A 360 -4.23 4.71 -9.03
C PRO A 360 -3.25 4.88 -10.19
N THR A 361 -2.26 5.71 -9.97
CA THR A 361 -1.12 5.93 -10.87
C THR A 361 0.15 5.84 -10.03
N ALA A 362 1.33 5.64 -10.62
CA ALA A 362 2.55 5.65 -9.82
C ALA A 362 2.74 7.00 -9.11
N ALA A 363 2.30 8.09 -9.71
CA ALA A 363 2.31 9.40 -9.06
C ALA A 363 1.38 9.42 -7.85
N THR A 364 0.12 8.98 -7.99
CA THR A 364 -0.86 8.96 -6.90
C THR A 364 -0.54 7.92 -5.84
N VAL A 365 0.15 6.85 -6.19
CA VAL A 365 0.70 5.86 -5.26
C VAL A 365 1.89 6.43 -4.48
N GLN A 366 2.87 7.01 -5.17
CA GLN A 366 4.08 7.61 -4.57
C GLN A 366 3.78 8.75 -3.60
N ASP A 367 2.67 9.42 -3.79
CA ASP A 367 2.26 10.63 -3.09
C ASP A 367 1.41 10.37 -1.84
N LEU A 368 1.19 9.10 -1.46
CA LEU A 368 0.24 8.69 -0.42
C LEU A 368 -1.18 9.28 -0.63
N SER A 369 -1.47 9.72 -1.86
CA SER A 369 -2.71 10.40 -2.21
C SER A 369 -3.94 9.53 -2.24
N LEU A 370 -3.79 8.23 -2.10
CA LEU A 370 -4.88 7.28 -2.14
C LEU A 370 -5.55 7.01 -0.78
N ILE A 371 -4.95 7.30 0.38
CA ILE A 371 -5.67 7.22 1.68
C ILE A 371 -5.10 8.19 2.72
N HIS A 372 -5.78 9.31 2.99
CA HIS A 372 -5.96 9.76 4.35
C HIS A 372 -7.38 9.37 4.78
N ILE A 373 -7.54 8.19 5.33
CA ILE A 373 -8.64 7.97 6.26
C ILE A 373 -8.24 8.77 7.50
N SER A 374 -8.82 9.97 7.65
CA SER A 374 -8.78 10.63 8.93
C SER A 374 -9.36 9.66 9.94
N GLU A 375 -8.57 9.23 10.93
CA GLU A 375 -9.13 8.61 12.12
C GLU A 375 -10.30 9.50 12.56
N PRO A 376 -11.50 8.93 12.86
CA PRO A 376 -12.56 9.71 13.44
C PRO A 376 -11.97 10.32 14.72
N THR A 377 -11.86 11.64 14.75
CA THR A 377 -11.47 12.38 15.94
C THR A 377 -12.45 11.98 17.04
N ARG A 378 -12.06 11.04 17.90
CA ARG A 378 -12.80 10.78 19.14
C ARG A 378 -12.83 12.11 19.89
N PRO A 379 -14.01 12.63 20.24
CA PRO A 379 -14.09 13.77 21.10
C PRO A 379 -13.36 13.40 22.40
N LEU A 380 -12.34 14.15 22.75
CA LEU A 380 -11.76 14.13 24.08
C LEU A 380 -12.91 14.53 25.04
N THR A 381 -13.58 13.55 25.62
CA THR A 381 -14.42 13.79 26.80
C THR A 381 -13.48 14.11 27.95
N ILE A 382 -13.51 15.39 28.35
CA ILE A 382 -12.89 15.92 29.58
C ILE A 382 -13.46 15.22 30.80
#